data_6ce92bbd1894f094dac8a693a325015b
#
_entry.id   6ce92bbd1894f094dac8a693a325015b
#
_cell.length_a   1.000
_cell.length_b   1.000
_cell.length_c   1.000
_cell.angle_alpha   90.00
_cell.angle_beta   90.00
_cell.angle_gamma   90.00
#
_symmetry.space_group_name_H-M   'P 1'
#
loop_
_entity.id
_entity.type
_entity.pdbx_description
1 polymer ?
#
loop_
_entity_poly.entity_id
_entity_poly.type
_entity_poly.pdbx_seq_one_letter_code
_entity_poly.pdbx_strand_id
1 'polypeptide(L)'
;MFIISSKNMLQKAQHAGYAVPAFNIHNLEPLRVVVETAAEMRSPLIVAGTPGTFSYAGMGNIVAIAGDLAREYNLPLAIHLDHHESLADIESKVMAGIRSVMIDGSHFPFEENVALVKSVVDFCHRYDTSVEAELGRLGGIEDDLVVDSKDALYTNPQQAREFVARTGIDSLAVAIGTAHGMYAAEPKLDFERLAEIRALVDIPLVLHGASGLPESDIRQAISLGVCKVNVATELKIAFSDALKEYFLQNPKANDPRHYMQPAKQAMKEVVRKVIHVCGCEGQL
;
A
#
# COMPACT_ATOMS: atom_id res chain seq x y z
N MET A 1 18.33 0.90 -12.39
CA MET A 1 17.72 -0.13 -11.51
C MET A 1 16.22 0.05 -11.62
N PHE A 2 15.42 -1.03 -11.77
CA PHE A 2 13.97 -0.91 -11.95
C PHE A 2 13.18 -1.10 -10.63
N ILE A 3 13.76 -1.79 -9.64
CA ILE A 3 13.20 -1.81 -8.28
C ILE A 3 13.85 -0.66 -7.51
N ILE A 4 13.03 0.28 -7.06
CA ILE A 4 13.46 1.56 -6.47
C ILE A 4 12.85 1.78 -5.09
N SER A 5 13.42 2.73 -4.33
CA SER A 5 12.81 3.27 -3.11
C SER A 5 11.55 4.07 -3.46
N SER A 6 10.52 3.99 -2.62
CA SER A 6 9.31 4.82 -2.77
C SER A 6 9.52 6.29 -2.39
N LYS A 7 10.61 6.64 -1.71
CA LYS A 7 10.88 7.99 -1.19
C LYS A 7 10.68 9.09 -2.23
N ASN A 8 11.47 9.05 -3.30
CA ASN A 8 11.41 10.09 -4.33
C ASN A 8 10.08 10.08 -5.07
N MET A 9 9.49 8.90 -5.26
CA MET A 9 8.18 8.73 -5.89
C MET A 9 7.09 9.44 -5.08
N LEU A 10 7.06 9.26 -3.76
CA LEU A 10 6.10 9.89 -2.87
C LEU A 10 6.35 11.40 -2.70
N GLN A 11 7.61 11.83 -2.66
CA GLN A 11 7.94 13.25 -2.63
C GLN A 11 7.50 13.96 -3.93
N LYS A 12 7.69 13.33 -5.11
CA LYS A 12 7.15 13.84 -6.37
C LYS A 12 5.63 13.96 -6.33
N ALA A 13 4.94 12.93 -5.82
CA ALA A 13 3.49 12.93 -5.65
C ALA A 13 3.02 14.06 -4.73
N GLN A 14 3.69 14.27 -3.60
CA GLN A 14 3.41 15.35 -2.65
C GLN A 14 3.52 16.73 -3.30
N HIS A 15 4.58 16.98 -4.06
CA HIS A 15 4.78 18.27 -4.72
C HIS A 15 3.79 18.52 -5.86
N ALA A 16 3.37 17.47 -6.56
CA ALA A 16 2.49 17.57 -7.71
C ALA A 16 0.99 17.41 -7.36
N GLY A 17 0.65 17.04 -6.12
CA GLY A 17 -0.73 16.96 -5.63
C GLY A 17 -1.50 15.74 -6.14
N TYR A 18 -0.83 14.60 -6.31
CA TYR A 18 -1.46 13.30 -6.61
C TYR A 18 -1.03 12.25 -5.58
N ALA A 19 -1.62 11.06 -5.62
CA ALA A 19 -1.16 9.93 -4.82
C ALA A 19 -0.66 8.78 -5.70
N VAL A 20 0.31 8.01 -5.19
CA VAL A 20 0.77 6.77 -5.79
C VAL A 20 -0.06 5.62 -5.24
N PRO A 21 -0.71 4.81 -6.08
CA PRO A 21 -1.42 3.62 -5.61
C PRO A 21 -0.44 2.53 -5.20
N ALA A 22 -0.71 1.92 -4.05
CA ALA A 22 -0.02 0.73 -3.56
C ALA A 22 -1.01 -0.45 -3.59
N PHE A 23 -0.74 -1.41 -4.48
CA PHE A 23 -1.60 -2.57 -4.65
C PHE A 23 -1.00 -3.78 -3.95
N ASN A 24 -1.76 -4.36 -3.00
CA ASN A 24 -1.38 -5.63 -2.39
C ASN A 24 -1.61 -6.77 -3.38
N ILE A 25 -0.54 -7.51 -3.65
CA ILE A 25 -0.55 -8.67 -4.56
C ILE A 25 -0.32 -9.95 -3.77
N HIS A 26 -0.79 -11.08 -4.27
CA HIS A 26 -0.60 -12.37 -3.58
C HIS A 26 0.00 -13.46 -4.49
N ASN A 27 -0.17 -13.34 -5.81
CA ASN A 27 0.29 -14.31 -6.79
C ASN A 27 0.67 -13.63 -8.12
N LEU A 28 0.97 -14.42 -9.15
CA LEU A 28 1.43 -13.93 -10.45
C LEU A 28 0.41 -13.03 -11.16
N GLU A 29 -0.86 -13.39 -11.13
CA GLU A 29 -1.90 -12.72 -11.92
C GLU A 29 -2.12 -11.27 -11.49
N PRO A 30 -2.38 -10.95 -10.19
CA PRO A 30 -2.45 -9.56 -9.74
C PRO A 30 -1.15 -8.79 -9.98
N LEU A 31 0.02 -9.42 -9.74
CA LEU A 31 1.31 -8.75 -9.98
C LEU A 31 1.44 -8.32 -11.45
N ARG A 32 1.14 -9.20 -12.41
CA ARG A 32 1.15 -8.84 -13.83
C ARG A 32 0.14 -7.75 -14.16
N VAL A 33 -1.10 -7.90 -13.68
CA VAL A 33 -2.18 -6.94 -14.01
C VAL A 33 -1.83 -5.54 -13.52
N VAL A 34 -1.33 -5.39 -12.28
CA VAL A 34 -1.01 -4.06 -11.75
C VAL A 34 0.15 -3.40 -12.50
N VAL A 35 1.20 -4.17 -12.85
CA VAL A 35 2.35 -3.64 -13.60
C VAL A 35 1.96 -3.29 -15.04
N GLU A 36 1.30 -4.22 -15.76
CA GLU A 36 0.84 -4.00 -17.14
C GLU A 36 -0.07 -2.78 -17.23
N THR A 37 -1.03 -2.64 -16.30
CA THR A 37 -1.99 -1.53 -16.32
C THR A 37 -1.33 -0.20 -15.95
N ALA A 38 -0.44 -0.18 -14.95
CA ALA A 38 0.30 1.01 -14.59
C ALA A 38 1.19 1.50 -15.74
N ALA A 39 1.82 0.58 -16.47
CA ALA A 39 2.61 0.92 -17.66
C ALA A 39 1.76 1.50 -18.78
N GLU A 40 0.60 0.89 -19.10
CA GLU A 40 -0.36 1.40 -20.09
C GLU A 40 -0.81 2.83 -19.76
N MET A 41 -1.06 3.11 -18.48
CA MET A 41 -1.51 4.43 -18.01
C MET A 41 -0.36 5.39 -17.70
N ARG A 42 0.89 4.98 -17.87
CA ARG A 42 2.08 5.74 -17.49
C ARG A 42 2.02 6.26 -16.06
N SER A 43 1.65 5.40 -15.14
CA SER A 43 1.46 5.70 -13.73
C SER A 43 2.62 5.18 -12.89
N PRO A 44 3.11 5.94 -11.89
CA PRO A 44 3.96 5.37 -10.85
C PRO A 44 3.21 4.27 -10.09
N LEU A 45 3.94 3.27 -9.57
CA LEU A 45 3.37 2.08 -8.99
C LEU A 45 4.16 1.62 -7.76
N ILE A 46 3.42 1.26 -6.70
CA ILE A 46 3.92 0.49 -5.57
C ILE A 46 3.23 -0.89 -5.58
N VAL A 47 4.03 -1.94 -5.58
CA VAL A 47 3.58 -3.33 -5.40
C VAL A 47 3.81 -3.69 -3.94
N ALA A 48 2.75 -3.92 -3.19
CA ALA A 48 2.79 -4.17 -1.76
C ALA A 48 2.56 -5.64 -1.41
N GLY A 49 3.13 -6.10 -0.32
CA GLY A 49 2.90 -7.43 0.23
C GLY A 49 3.07 -7.47 1.74
N THR A 50 2.12 -8.12 2.42
CA THR A 50 2.16 -8.43 3.85
C THR A 50 3.12 -9.59 4.14
N PRO A 51 3.50 -9.86 5.40
CA PRO A 51 4.27 -11.06 5.75
C PRO A 51 3.66 -12.35 5.20
N GLY A 52 2.32 -12.48 5.26
CA GLY A 52 1.58 -13.62 4.69
C GLY A 52 1.77 -13.77 3.18
N THR A 53 1.75 -12.66 2.44
CA THR A 53 2.03 -12.65 1.00
C THR A 53 3.42 -13.21 0.68
N PHE A 54 4.45 -12.72 1.36
CA PHE A 54 5.83 -13.19 1.12
C PHE A 54 6.05 -14.64 1.55
N SER A 55 5.35 -15.09 2.58
CA SER A 55 5.34 -16.50 2.99
C SER A 55 4.66 -17.39 1.95
N TYR A 56 3.53 -16.96 1.40
CA TYR A 56 2.75 -17.72 0.41
C TYR A 56 3.45 -17.79 -0.95
N ALA A 57 3.82 -16.64 -1.51
CA ALA A 57 4.35 -16.57 -2.89
C ALA A 57 5.86 -16.75 -2.97
N GLY A 58 6.58 -16.60 -1.87
CA GLY A 58 8.04 -16.59 -1.82
C GLY A 58 8.63 -15.25 -2.25
N MET A 59 9.40 -14.62 -1.36
CA MET A 59 9.97 -13.30 -1.62
C MET A 59 10.83 -13.27 -2.89
N GLY A 60 11.70 -14.27 -3.09
CA GLY A 60 12.56 -14.35 -4.27
C GLY A 60 11.76 -14.40 -5.58
N ASN A 61 10.61 -15.08 -5.58
CA ASN A 61 9.72 -15.15 -6.74
C ASN A 61 9.09 -13.77 -7.03
N ILE A 62 8.56 -13.10 -6.00
CA ILE A 62 7.96 -11.77 -6.17
C ILE A 62 8.99 -10.78 -6.72
N VAL A 63 10.18 -10.73 -6.12
CA VAL A 63 11.25 -9.81 -6.56
C VAL A 63 11.71 -10.10 -7.98
N ALA A 64 11.89 -11.38 -8.34
CA ALA A 64 12.32 -11.78 -9.68
C ALA A 64 11.28 -11.41 -10.74
N ILE A 65 10.01 -11.78 -10.50
CA ILE A 65 8.91 -11.51 -11.45
C ILE A 65 8.64 -10.02 -11.57
N ALA A 66 8.55 -9.29 -10.46
CA ALA A 66 8.35 -7.84 -10.48
C ALA A 66 9.50 -7.12 -11.18
N GLY A 67 10.74 -7.54 -10.94
CA GLY A 67 11.92 -6.98 -11.59
C GLY A 67 11.97 -7.27 -13.09
N ASP A 68 11.47 -8.42 -13.52
CA ASP A 68 11.39 -8.77 -14.94
C ASP A 68 10.31 -7.95 -15.65
N LEU A 69 9.11 -7.89 -15.08
CA LEU A 69 8.01 -7.05 -15.59
C LEU A 69 8.40 -5.56 -15.63
N ALA A 70 9.06 -5.06 -14.59
CA ALA A 70 9.53 -3.68 -14.55
C ALA A 70 10.50 -3.36 -15.71
N ARG A 71 11.37 -4.30 -16.09
CA ARG A 71 12.25 -4.18 -17.27
C ARG A 71 11.46 -4.28 -18.58
N GLU A 72 10.57 -5.28 -18.69
CA GLU A 72 9.75 -5.49 -19.91
C GLU A 72 8.94 -4.24 -20.27
N TYR A 73 8.32 -3.61 -19.26
CA TYR A 73 7.47 -2.43 -19.47
C TYR A 73 8.21 -1.09 -19.30
N ASN A 74 9.53 -1.11 -19.03
CA ASN A 74 10.31 0.09 -18.72
C ASN A 74 9.66 0.96 -17.64
N LEU A 75 9.15 0.31 -16.59
CA LEU A 75 8.41 0.91 -15.48
C LEU A 75 9.19 0.73 -14.16
N PRO A 76 9.93 1.75 -13.68
CA PRO A 76 10.48 1.70 -12.32
C PRO A 76 9.34 1.62 -11.29
N LEU A 77 9.41 0.64 -10.39
CA LEU A 77 8.40 0.42 -9.35
C LEU A 77 9.04 0.17 -7.99
N ALA A 78 8.32 0.41 -6.92
CA ALA A 78 8.71 0.01 -5.58
C ALA A 78 8.02 -1.31 -5.21
N ILE A 79 8.80 -2.27 -4.65
CA ILE A 79 8.25 -3.40 -3.92
C ILE A 79 8.26 -3.00 -2.46
N HIS A 80 7.09 -3.00 -1.83
CA HIS A 80 6.86 -2.47 -0.49
C HIS A 80 6.47 -3.58 0.48
N LEU A 81 7.19 -3.64 1.60
CA LEU A 81 6.80 -4.47 2.74
C LEU A 81 5.68 -3.78 3.49
N ASP A 82 4.51 -4.38 3.52
CA ASP A 82 3.30 -3.83 4.10
C ASP A 82 2.99 -4.51 5.44
N HIS A 83 2.73 -3.73 6.50
CA HIS A 83 2.47 -4.22 7.87
C HIS A 83 3.45 -5.26 8.41
N HIS A 84 4.76 -5.03 8.26
CA HIS A 84 5.78 -5.86 8.89
C HIS A 84 6.04 -5.35 10.30
N GLU A 85 6.20 -6.27 11.26
CA GLU A 85 6.33 -5.95 12.69
C GLU A 85 7.71 -6.28 13.28
N SER A 86 8.59 -6.93 12.51
CA SER A 86 9.89 -7.41 12.98
C SER A 86 11.06 -6.75 12.25
N LEU A 87 11.97 -6.14 13.01
CA LEU A 87 13.22 -5.61 12.48
C LEU A 87 14.04 -6.70 11.76
N ALA A 88 14.20 -7.87 12.36
CA ALA A 88 14.98 -8.97 11.76
C ALA A 88 14.38 -9.46 10.43
N ASP A 89 13.06 -9.48 10.32
CA ASP A 89 12.36 -9.84 9.09
C ASP A 89 12.58 -8.78 8.00
N ILE A 90 12.47 -7.50 8.34
CA ILE A 90 12.75 -6.38 7.43
C ILE A 90 14.21 -6.40 6.99
N GLU A 91 15.17 -6.57 7.92
CA GLU A 91 16.59 -6.66 7.60
C GLU A 91 16.87 -7.71 6.54
N SER A 92 16.33 -8.93 6.71
CA SER A 92 16.51 -10.02 5.76
C SER A 92 16.01 -9.68 4.36
N LYS A 93 14.87 -8.99 4.26
CA LYS A 93 14.24 -8.62 2.99
C LYS A 93 14.94 -7.43 2.31
N VAL A 94 15.42 -6.46 3.09
CA VAL A 94 16.25 -5.34 2.59
C VAL A 94 17.56 -5.85 2.02
N MET A 95 18.23 -6.80 2.71
CA MET A 95 19.43 -7.45 2.21
C MET A 95 19.20 -8.26 0.92
N ALA A 96 17.98 -8.73 0.70
CA ALA A 96 17.58 -9.40 -0.54
C ALA A 96 17.11 -8.44 -1.66
N GLY A 97 17.15 -7.12 -1.44
CA GLY A 97 16.93 -6.13 -2.48
C GLY A 97 15.66 -5.29 -2.37
N ILE A 98 14.84 -5.45 -1.33
CA ILE A 98 13.70 -4.58 -1.07
C ILE A 98 14.20 -3.17 -0.72
N ARG A 99 13.51 -2.13 -1.22
CA ARG A 99 13.90 -0.72 -1.05
C ARG A 99 12.76 0.17 -0.53
N SER A 100 11.64 -0.42 -0.12
CA SER A 100 10.51 0.28 0.50
C SER A 100 9.88 -0.62 1.54
N VAL A 101 9.76 -0.14 2.76
CA VAL A 101 9.26 -0.95 3.88
C VAL A 101 8.31 -0.14 4.75
N MET A 102 7.33 -0.83 5.34
CA MET A 102 6.58 -0.34 6.47
C MET A 102 6.89 -1.20 7.70
N ILE A 103 7.19 -0.54 8.80
CA ILE A 103 7.23 -1.13 10.14
C ILE A 103 5.99 -0.70 10.90
N ASP A 104 5.19 -1.67 11.32
CA ASP A 104 3.96 -1.43 12.05
C ASP A 104 4.14 -1.70 13.55
N GLY A 105 4.32 -0.63 14.30
CA GLY A 105 4.34 -0.61 15.76
C GLY A 105 3.10 0.05 16.35
N SER A 106 2.02 0.24 15.58
CA SER A 106 0.82 0.98 15.98
C SER A 106 0.07 0.35 17.17
N HIS A 107 0.29 -0.92 17.39
CA HIS A 107 -0.28 -1.66 18.54
C HIS A 107 0.52 -1.50 19.85
N PHE A 108 1.74 -0.95 19.79
CA PHE A 108 2.54 -0.64 20.98
C PHE A 108 2.24 0.75 21.55
N PRO A 109 2.55 1.00 22.84
CA PRO A 109 2.61 2.34 23.38
C PRO A 109 3.54 3.27 22.56
N PHE A 110 3.25 4.56 22.55
CA PHE A 110 3.95 5.56 21.73
C PHE A 110 5.49 5.46 21.82
N GLU A 111 6.05 5.36 23.02
CA GLU A 111 7.51 5.28 23.21
C GLU A 111 8.12 4.00 22.63
N GLU A 112 7.42 2.88 22.74
CA GLU A 112 7.85 1.60 22.17
C GLU A 112 7.77 1.62 20.64
N ASN A 113 6.69 2.19 20.08
CA ASN A 113 6.56 2.40 18.64
C ASN A 113 7.70 3.28 18.11
N VAL A 114 7.99 4.42 18.76
CA VAL A 114 9.13 5.29 18.41
C VAL A 114 10.45 4.52 18.43
N ALA A 115 10.72 3.74 19.46
CA ALA A 115 11.97 3.00 19.60
C ALA A 115 12.12 1.93 18.50
N LEU A 116 11.06 1.16 18.23
CA LEU A 116 11.02 0.15 17.18
C LEU A 116 11.26 0.78 15.80
N VAL A 117 10.46 1.79 15.45
CA VAL A 117 10.55 2.47 14.15
C VAL A 117 11.91 3.10 13.95
N LYS A 118 12.46 3.77 14.98
CA LYS A 118 13.80 4.35 14.91
C LYS A 118 14.87 3.31 14.58
N SER A 119 14.81 2.13 15.17
CA SER A 119 15.76 1.05 14.89
C SER A 119 15.71 0.58 13.44
N VAL A 120 14.49 0.50 12.86
CA VAL A 120 14.29 0.14 11.45
C VAL A 120 14.79 1.24 10.52
N VAL A 121 14.51 2.51 10.83
CA VAL A 121 15.02 3.66 10.04
C VAL A 121 16.55 3.66 10.02
N ASP A 122 17.21 3.50 11.18
CA ASP A 122 18.66 3.48 11.30
C ASP A 122 19.31 2.35 10.50
N PHE A 123 18.63 1.24 10.35
CA PHE A 123 19.08 0.15 9.47
C PHE A 123 18.81 0.47 8.00
N CYS A 124 17.56 0.76 7.64
CA CYS A 124 17.10 0.88 6.26
C CYS A 124 17.77 2.01 5.48
N HIS A 125 17.98 3.16 6.10
CA HIS A 125 18.59 4.31 5.44
C HIS A 125 20.04 4.05 4.99
N ARG A 126 20.74 3.09 5.59
CA ARG A 126 22.07 2.65 5.12
C ARG A 126 22.05 1.95 3.75
N TYR A 127 20.88 1.50 3.33
CA TYR A 127 20.65 0.74 2.09
C TYR A 127 19.77 1.48 1.08
N ASP A 128 19.60 2.80 1.25
CA ASP A 128 18.71 3.63 0.42
C ASP A 128 17.27 3.07 0.37
N THR A 129 16.81 2.57 1.51
CA THR A 129 15.48 1.98 1.69
C THR A 129 14.59 2.94 2.45
N SER A 130 13.46 3.33 1.84
CA SER A 130 12.46 4.19 2.48
C SER A 130 11.68 3.43 3.54
N VAL A 131 11.35 4.14 4.63
CA VAL A 131 10.59 3.61 5.76
C VAL A 131 9.30 4.37 5.94
N GLU A 132 8.21 3.63 5.93
CA GLU A 132 6.87 4.04 6.36
C GLU A 132 6.60 3.50 7.77
N ALA A 133 5.86 4.25 8.57
CA ALA A 133 5.32 3.75 9.83
C ALA A 133 3.91 4.26 10.08
N GLU A 134 3.18 3.62 10.98
CA GLU A 134 1.81 3.98 11.34
C GLU A 134 1.75 4.59 12.74
N LEU A 135 0.96 5.66 12.86
CA LEU A 135 0.59 6.25 14.15
C LEU A 135 -0.94 6.44 14.22
N GLY A 136 -1.52 6.06 15.35
CA GLY A 136 -2.91 5.69 15.47
C GLY A 136 -3.03 4.21 15.16
N ARG A 137 -4.23 3.67 15.09
CA ARG A 137 -4.46 2.26 14.79
C ARG A 137 -5.72 2.09 13.98
N LEU A 138 -5.61 1.50 12.80
CA LEU A 138 -6.78 1.19 11.98
C LEU A 138 -7.46 -0.07 12.51
N GLY A 139 -8.81 -0.08 12.49
CA GLY A 139 -9.60 -1.29 12.69
C GLY A 139 -9.76 -2.09 11.40
N GLY A 140 -10.36 -3.28 11.50
CA GLY A 140 -10.72 -4.10 10.35
C GLY A 140 -9.82 -5.31 10.12
N ILE A 141 -9.87 -5.89 8.92
CA ILE A 141 -9.15 -7.12 8.57
C ILE A 141 -8.34 -6.89 7.30
N GLU A 142 -7.02 -7.11 7.39
CA GLU A 142 -6.11 -7.13 6.24
C GLU A 142 -5.20 -8.36 6.35
N ASP A 143 -5.40 -9.30 5.42
CA ASP A 143 -4.74 -10.61 5.40
C ASP A 143 -4.79 -11.31 6.77
N ASP A 144 -3.67 -11.43 7.47
CA ASP A 144 -3.58 -12.07 8.78
C ASP A 144 -3.79 -11.09 9.96
N LEU A 145 -3.85 -9.77 9.69
CA LEU A 145 -4.06 -8.74 10.68
C LEU A 145 -5.56 -8.52 10.94
N VAL A 146 -5.99 -8.69 12.18
CA VAL A 146 -7.37 -8.46 12.62
C VAL A 146 -7.39 -7.49 13.80
N VAL A 147 -7.99 -6.32 13.62
CA VAL A 147 -8.14 -5.30 14.67
C VAL A 147 -9.62 -5.00 14.89
N ASP A 148 -10.11 -5.22 16.12
CA ASP A 148 -11.48 -4.88 16.49
C ASP A 148 -11.68 -3.36 16.38
N SER A 149 -12.83 -2.92 15.90
CA SER A 149 -13.15 -1.48 15.74
C SER A 149 -13.09 -0.69 17.06
N LYS A 150 -13.29 -1.36 18.18
CA LYS A 150 -13.14 -0.74 19.52
C LYS A 150 -11.69 -0.42 19.89
N ASP A 151 -10.72 -1.08 19.24
CA ASP A 151 -9.28 -0.93 19.45
C ASP A 151 -8.66 0.03 18.42
N ALA A 152 -9.46 0.59 17.50
CA ALA A 152 -9.06 1.62 16.57
C ALA A 152 -8.82 2.96 17.28
N LEU A 153 -7.73 3.63 16.94
CA LEU A 153 -7.32 4.90 17.54
C LEU A 153 -6.95 5.91 16.46
N TYR A 154 -7.59 7.08 16.49
CA TYR A 154 -7.23 8.17 15.58
C TYR A 154 -5.83 8.73 15.87
N THR A 155 -5.10 9.12 14.81
CA THR A 155 -3.81 9.77 14.92
C THR A 155 -3.94 11.13 15.62
N ASN A 156 -3.16 11.34 16.69
CA ASN A 156 -3.04 12.65 17.33
C ASN A 156 -2.06 13.53 16.54
N PRO A 157 -2.45 14.74 16.09
CA PRO A 157 -1.58 15.59 15.26
C PRO A 157 -0.27 16.00 15.92
N GLN A 158 -0.26 16.30 17.22
CA GLN A 158 0.96 16.66 17.95
C GLN A 158 1.90 15.48 18.12
N GLN A 159 1.35 14.30 18.41
CA GLN A 159 2.14 13.07 18.44
C GLN A 159 2.70 12.72 17.06
N ALA A 160 1.95 12.97 15.97
CA ALA A 160 2.44 12.75 14.60
C ALA A 160 3.71 13.58 14.33
N ARG A 161 3.70 14.87 14.68
CA ARG A 161 4.88 15.73 14.56
C ARG A 161 6.07 15.20 15.37
N GLU A 162 5.84 14.83 16.63
CA GLU A 162 6.87 14.30 17.50
C GLU A 162 7.42 12.96 16.97
N PHE A 163 6.53 12.07 16.54
CA PHE A 163 6.87 10.77 15.98
C PHE A 163 7.79 10.89 14.77
N VAL A 164 7.42 11.72 13.80
CA VAL A 164 8.23 11.97 12.59
C VAL A 164 9.59 12.56 12.96
N ALA A 165 9.64 13.55 13.86
CA ALA A 165 10.89 14.20 14.26
C ALA A 165 11.84 13.23 14.99
N ARG A 166 11.32 12.29 15.79
CA ARG A 166 12.11 11.35 16.58
C ARG A 166 12.52 10.11 15.80
N THR A 167 11.71 9.65 14.88
CA THR A 167 11.96 8.43 14.11
C THR A 167 12.74 8.67 12.83
N GLY A 168 12.48 9.78 12.13
CA GLY A 168 13.07 10.09 10.84
C GLY A 168 12.52 9.26 9.69
N ILE A 169 11.28 8.79 9.75
CA ILE A 169 10.58 8.05 8.69
C ILE A 169 10.41 8.90 7.43
N ASP A 170 10.20 8.23 6.29
CA ASP A 170 10.05 8.87 4.98
C ASP A 170 8.57 9.11 4.60
N SER A 171 7.63 8.38 5.21
CA SER A 171 6.18 8.55 5.05
C SER A 171 5.44 8.09 6.31
N LEU A 172 4.26 8.67 6.56
CA LEU A 172 3.44 8.39 7.75
C LEU A 172 2.05 7.93 7.36
N ALA A 173 1.70 6.69 7.74
CA ALA A 173 0.33 6.20 7.69
C ALA A 173 -0.48 6.76 8.87
N VAL A 174 -1.65 7.30 8.56
CA VAL A 174 -2.49 8.01 9.53
C VAL A 174 -3.88 7.38 9.65
N ALA A 175 -4.35 7.23 10.88
CA ALA A 175 -5.69 6.76 11.19
C ALA A 175 -6.64 7.96 11.33
N ILE A 176 -7.53 8.13 10.35
CA ILE A 176 -8.50 9.22 10.26
C ILE A 176 -9.94 8.71 10.12
N GLY A 177 -10.20 7.45 10.47
CA GLY A 177 -11.53 6.82 10.38
C GLY A 177 -11.65 5.79 9.27
N THR A 178 -10.57 5.48 8.56
CA THR A 178 -10.51 4.33 7.65
C THR A 178 -10.34 3.02 8.41
N ALA A 179 -10.70 1.91 7.77
CA ALA A 179 -10.52 0.56 8.29
C ALA A 179 -10.12 -0.40 7.17
N HIS A 180 -9.40 -1.45 7.50
CA HIS A 180 -9.05 -2.50 6.54
C HIS A 180 -10.27 -3.36 6.17
N GLY A 181 -10.35 -3.79 4.93
CA GLY A 181 -11.47 -4.59 4.42
C GLY A 181 -12.55 -3.74 3.74
N MET A 182 -13.75 -4.34 3.53
CA MET A 182 -14.90 -3.61 2.98
C MET A 182 -15.76 -3.05 4.11
N TYR A 183 -16.25 -1.85 3.91
CA TYR A 183 -17.10 -1.18 4.89
C TYR A 183 -18.53 -1.76 4.89
N ALA A 184 -19.06 -2.03 6.08
CA ALA A 184 -20.47 -2.43 6.26
C ALA A 184 -21.44 -1.22 6.18
N ALA A 185 -20.92 0.00 6.43
CA ALA A 185 -21.63 1.27 6.31
C ALA A 185 -20.64 2.33 5.81
N GLU A 186 -21.15 3.42 5.24
CA GLU A 186 -20.31 4.52 4.75
C GLU A 186 -19.43 5.09 5.89
N PRO A 187 -18.10 5.04 5.76
CA PRO A 187 -17.21 5.55 6.79
C PRO A 187 -17.25 7.09 6.84
N LYS A 188 -17.00 7.64 8.02
CA LYS A 188 -16.85 9.08 8.21
C LYS A 188 -15.39 9.39 8.46
N LEU A 189 -14.73 9.99 7.47
CA LEU A 189 -13.34 10.38 7.58
C LEU A 189 -13.20 11.73 8.28
N ASP A 190 -12.22 11.83 9.17
CA ASP A 190 -11.86 13.06 9.89
C ASP A 190 -10.87 13.89 9.06
N PHE A 191 -11.40 14.62 8.08
CA PHE A 191 -10.59 15.48 7.19
C PHE A 191 -10.01 16.71 7.91
N GLU A 192 -10.64 17.18 9.00
CA GLU A 192 -10.09 18.28 9.82
C GLU A 192 -8.80 17.78 10.49
N ARG A 193 -8.83 16.61 11.09
CA ARG A 193 -7.64 15.96 11.65
C ARG A 193 -6.53 15.74 10.61
N LEU A 194 -6.89 15.28 9.41
CA LEU A 194 -5.91 15.12 8.32
C LEU A 194 -5.22 16.45 7.97
N ALA A 195 -6.00 17.52 7.87
CA ALA A 195 -5.46 18.87 7.61
C ALA A 195 -4.55 19.36 8.74
N GLU A 196 -4.93 19.10 10.01
CA GLU A 196 -4.10 19.43 11.17
C GLU A 196 -2.77 18.65 11.16
N ILE A 197 -2.81 17.34 10.87
CA ILE A 197 -1.60 16.52 10.74
C ILE A 197 -0.73 17.08 9.62
N ARG A 198 -1.30 17.37 8.44
CA ARG A 198 -0.56 17.90 7.29
C ARG A 198 0.11 19.24 7.60
N ALA A 199 -0.51 20.09 8.40
CA ALA A 199 0.05 21.37 8.82
C ALA A 199 1.28 21.23 9.75
N LEU A 200 1.44 20.09 10.41
CA LEU A 200 2.51 19.80 11.38
C LEU A 200 3.57 18.83 10.88
N VAL A 201 3.32 18.13 9.77
CA VAL A 201 4.15 17.05 9.23
C VAL A 201 4.48 17.34 7.77
N ASP A 202 5.77 17.47 7.45
CA ASP A 202 6.23 17.83 6.10
C ASP A 202 6.43 16.63 5.16
N ILE A 203 6.50 15.39 5.69
CA ILE A 203 6.68 14.18 4.90
C ILE A 203 5.36 13.71 4.24
N PRO A 204 5.42 12.86 3.20
CA PRO A 204 4.25 12.25 2.59
C PRO A 204 3.35 11.53 3.59
N LEU A 205 2.03 11.76 3.50
CA LEU A 205 1.03 11.04 4.27
C LEU A 205 0.48 9.86 3.47
N VAL A 206 0.09 8.80 4.18
CA VAL A 206 -0.40 7.55 3.59
C VAL A 206 -1.78 7.23 4.12
N LEU A 207 -2.67 6.79 3.22
CA LEU A 207 -4.02 6.33 3.53
C LEU A 207 -4.10 4.81 3.36
N HIS A 208 -4.24 4.09 4.46
CA HIS A 208 -4.60 2.69 4.49
C HIS A 208 -6.13 2.50 4.52
N GLY A 209 -6.60 1.30 4.19
CA GLY A 209 -8.03 0.99 4.24
C GLY A 209 -8.87 1.73 3.19
N ALA A 210 -8.33 2.00 2.01
CA ALA A 210 -9.04 2.75 0.97
C ALA A 210 -10.05 1.91 0.17
N SER A 211 -10.01 0.58 0.25
CA SER A 211 -10.96 -0.30 -0.44
C SER A 211 -12.41 -0.02 -0.01
N GLY A 212 -13.27 0.32 -0.97
CA GLY A 212 -14.68 0.62 -0.70
C GLY A 212 -14.97 2.04 -0.23
N LEU A 213 -14.00 2.94 -0.18
CA LEU A 213 -14.23 4.36 0.05
C LEU A 213 -14.88 5.01 -1.18
N PRO A 214 -15.75 6.04 -0.98
CA PRO A 214 -16.17 6.92 -2.05
C PRO A 214 -14.95 7.58 -2.74
N GLU A 215 -14.99 7.70 -4.07
CA GLU A 215 -13.90 8.36 -4.82
C GLU A 215 -13.69 9.82 -4.39
N SER A 216 -14.78 10.52 -4.02
CA SER A 216 -14.73 11.87 -3.47
C SER A 216 -13.85 11.97 -2.24
N ASP A 217 -13.94 10.98 -1.35
CA ASP A 217 -13.21 10.97 -0.08
C ASP A 217 -11.72 10.71 -0.30
N ILE A 218 -11.39 9.80 -1.22
CA ILE A 218 -9.99 9.56 -1.62
C ILE A 218 -9.40 10.82 -2.25
N ARG A 219 -10.12 11.48 -3.17
CA ARG A 219 -9.67 12.74 -3.79
C ARG A 219 -9.52 13.87 -2.77
N GLN A 220 -10.43 13.96 -1.80
CA GLN A 220 -10.34 14.95 -0.73
C GLN A 220 -9.12 14.68 0.17
N ALA A 221 -8.88 13.41 0.55
CA ALA A 221 -7.69 13.04 1.32
C ALA A 221 -6.39 13.41 0.56
N ILE A 222 -6.33 13.16 -0.75
CA ILE A 222 -5.18 13.54 -1.60
C ILE A 222 -4.99 15.06 -1.61
N SER A 223 -6.07 15.83 -1.75
CA SER A 223 -6.00 17.30 -1.72
C SER A 223 -5.49 17.86 -0.37
N LEU A 224 -5.62 17.06 0.69
CA LEU A 224 -5.13 17.37 2.04
C LEU A 224 -3.76 16.75 2.36
N GLY A 225 -3.06 16.20 1.35
CA GLY A 225 -1.66 15.79 1.50
C GLY A 225 -1.40 14.30 1.56
N VAL A 226 -2.40 13.45 1.33
CA VAL A 226 -2.17 12.01 1.12
C VAL A 226 -1.44 11.81 -0.22
N CYS A 227 -0.35 11.05 -0.19
CA CYS A 227 0.53 10.80 -1.34
C CYS A 227 0.66 9.32 -1.71
N LYS A 228 0.14 8.42 -0.87
CA LYS A 228 0.07 6.97 -1.11
C LYS A 228 -1.29 6.46 -0.66
N VAL A 229 -1.91 5.60 -1.46
CA VAL A 229 -3.22 4.98 -1.18
C VAL A 229 -3.09 3.48 -1.32
N ASN A 230 -3.33 2.74 -0.22
CA ASN A 230 -3.29 1.28 -0.21
C ASN A 230 -4.63 0.67 -0.65
N VAL A 231 -4.57 -0.27 -1.60
CA VAL A 231 -5.73 -1.01 -2.12
C VAL A 231 -5.43 -2.50 -2.13
N ALA A 232 -6.18 -3.28 -1.37
CA ALA A 232 -6.05 -4.73 -1.26
C ALA A 232 -7.37 -5.44 -1.58
N THR A 233 -8.39 -5.19 -0.78
CA THR A 233 -9.64 -5.97 -0.75
C THR A 233 -10.43 -5.86 -2.06
N GLU A 234 -10.50 -4.69 -2.70
CA GLU A 234 -11.19 -4.54 -3.99
C GLU A 234 -10.58 -5.43 -5.08
N LEU A 235 -9.23 -5.54 -5.13
CA LEU A 235 -8.55 -6.44 -6.07
C LEU A 235 -8.87 -7.91 -5.80
N LYS A 236 -8.86 -8.33 -4.52
CA LYS A 236 -9.19 -9.71 -4.12
C LYS A 236 -10.61 -10.06 -4.49
N ILE A 237 -11.57 -9.16 -4.25
CA ILE A 237 -12.98 -9.35 -4.59
C ILE A 237 -13.16 -9.46 -6.11
N ALA A 238 -12.65 -8.51 -6.87
CA ALA A 238 -12.76 -8.52 -8.33
C ALA A 238 -12.19 -9.81 -8.94
N PHE A 239 -11.02 -10.26 -8.44
CA PHE A 239 -10.41 -11.52 -8.85
C PHE A 239 -11.30 -12.74 -8.55
N SER A 240 -11.73 -12.86 -7.28
CA SER A 240 -12.48 -14.05 -6.83
C SER A 240 -13.88 -14.14 -7.42
N ASP A 241 -14.57 -13.00 -7.57
CA ASP A 241 -15.94 -13.00 -8.09
C ASP A 241 -15.98 -13.30 -9.59
N ALA A 242 -15.01 -12.78 -10.36
CA ALA A 242 -14.89 -13.15 -11.77
C ALA A 242 -14.56 -14.65 -11.96
N LEU A 243 -13.78 -15.25 -11.08
CA LEU A 243 -13.54 -16.70 -11.11
C LEU A 243 -14.79 -17.50 -10.77
N LYS A 244 -15.52 -17.13 -9.70
CA LYS A 244 -16.77 -17.78 -9.31
C LYS A 244 -17.78 -17.73 -10.46
N GLU A 245 -17.97 -16.57 -11.08
CA GLU A 245 -18.87 -16.39 -12.22
C GLU A 245 -18.45 -17.27 -13.40
N TYR A 246 -17.16 -17.28 -13.73
CA TYR A 246 -16.64 -18.10 -14.82
C TYR A 246 -16.91 -19.60 -14.59
N PHE A 247 -16.66 -20.12 -13.38
CA PHE A 247 -16.86 -21.53 -13.05
C PHE A 247 -18.35 -21.91 -12.99
N LEU A 248 -19.23 -20.99 -12.59
CA LEU A 248 -20.68 -21.20 -12.67
C LEU A 248 -21.12 -21.41 -14.13
N GLN A 249 -20.60 -20.62 -15.06
CA GLN A 249 -20.92 -20.72 -16.48
C GLN A 249 -20.19 -21.88 -17.19
N ASN A 250 -19.00 -22.26 -16.68
CA ASN A 250 -18.12 -23.25 -17.28
C ASN A 250 -17.68 -24.32 -16.28
N PRO A 251 -18.61 -25.16 -15.77
CA PRO A 251 -18.32 -26.11 -14.67
C PRO A 251 -17.28 -27.19 -14.99
N LYS A 252 -16.95 -27.39 -16.28
CA LYS A 252 -15.91 -28.33 -16.73
C LYS A 252 -14.57 -27.66 -17.07
N ALA A 253 -14.43 -26.35 -16.83
CA ALA A 253 -13.20 -25.62 -17.11
C ALA A 253 -12.07 -26.15 -16.22
N ASN A 254 -10.90 -26.40 -16.82
CA ASN A 254 -9.73 -26.97 -16.14
C ASN A 254 -8.40 -26.34 -16.57
N ASP A 255 -8.43 -25.42 -17.55
CA ASP A 255 -7.23 -24.73 -18.01
C ASP A 255 -7.13 -23.31 -17.37
N PRO A 256 -6.10 -23.08 -16.49
CA PRO A 256 -5.92 -21.79 -15.83
C PRO A 256 -5.71 -20.63 -16.82
N ARG A 257 -5.15 -20.87 -17.99
CA ARG A 257 -4.97 -19.84 -19.01
C ARG A 257 -6.29 -19.27 -19.49
N HIS A 258 -7.37 -20.04 -19.40
CA HIS A 258 -8.72 -19.62 -19.79
C HIS A 258 -9.49 -18.99 -18.62
N TYR A 259 -9.56 -19.68 -17.46
CA TYR A 259 -10.38 -19.17 -16.36
C TYR A 259 -9.76 -17.96 -15.63
N MET A 260 -8.43 -17.76 -15.75
CA MET A 260 -7.77 -16.56 -15.22
C MET A 260 -7.99 -15.29 -16.04
N GLN A 261 -8.42 -15.39 -17.33
CA GLN A 261 -8.61 -14.21 -18.18
C GLN A 261 -9.70 -13.25 -17.65
N PRO A 262 -10.94 -13.68 -17.33
CA PRO A 262 -11.95 -12.77 -16.77
C PRO A 262 -11.51 -12.17 -15.42
N ALA A 263 -10.81 -12.93 -14.59
CA ALA A 263 -10.28 -12.43 -13.33
C ALA A 263 -9.23 -11.32 -13.54
N LYS A 264 -8.31 -11.51 -14.49
CA LYS A 264 -7.33 -10.47 -14.88
C LYS A 264 -8.01 -9.21 -15.40
N GLN A 265 -9.05 -9.37 -16.24
CA GLN A 265 -9.79 -8.24 -16.78
C GLN A 265 -10.53 -7.47 -15.68
N ALA A 266 -11.18 -8.17 -14.75
CA ALA A 266 -11.87 -7.54 -13.62
C ALA A 266 -10.90 -6.75 -12.73
N MET A 267 -9.73 -7.32 -12.41
CA MET A 267 -8.69 -6.61 -11.66
C MET A 267 -8.16 -5.38 -12.43
N LYS A 268 -7.99 -5.48 -13.75
CA LYS A 268 -7.51 -4.38 -14.59
C LYS A 268 -8.43 -3.15 -14.48
N GLU A 269 -9.73 -3.34 -14.45
CA GLU A 269 -10.70 -2.24 -14.28
C GLU A 269 -10.54 -1.57 -12.89
N VAL A 270 -10.33 -2.36 -11.83
CA VAL A 270 -10.05 -1.82 -10.49
C VAL A 270 -8.76 -0.99 -10.50
N VAL A 271 -7.69 -1.50 -11.08
CA VAL A 271 -6.39 -0.78 -11.14
C VAL A 271 -6.53 0.52 -11.90
N ARG A 272 -7.21 0.52 -13.06
CA ARG A 272 -7.48 1.74 -13.86
C ARG A 272 -8.25 2.78 -13.06
N LYS A 273 -9.33 2.35 -12.39
CA LYS A 273 -10.14 3.20 -11.54
C LYS A 273 -9.30 3.86 -10.45
N VAL A 274 -8.50 3.08 -9.73
CA VAL A 274 -7.67 3.58 -8.63
C VAL A 274 -6.62 4.57 -9.13
N ILE A 275 -5.92 4.27 -10.24
CA ILE A 275 -4.94 5.18 -10.86
C ILE A 275 -5.62 6.51 -11.22
N HIS A 276 -6.81 6.46 -11.81
CA HIS A 276 -7.57 7.66 -12.17
C HIS A 276 -7.99 8.47 -10.92
N VAL A 277 -8.49 7.80 -9.88
CA VAL A 277 -8.88 8.45 -8.61
C VAL A 277 -7.69 9.08 -7.92
N CYS A 278 -6.53 8.42 -7.93
CA CYS A 278 -5.27 8.93 -7.38
C CYS A 278 -4.68 10.09 -8.18
N GLY A 279 -5.16 10.37 -9.40
CA GLY A 279 -4.67 11.45 -10.25
C GLY A 279 -3.24 11.25 -10.77
N CYS A 280 -2.76 10.02 -10.80
CA CYS A 280 -1.36 9.70 -11.14
C CYS A 280 -1.18 9.18 -12.58
N GLU A 281 -2.21 9.15 -13.39
CA GLU A 281 -2.12 8.85 -14.82
C GLU A 281 -1.20 9.85 -15.53
N GLY A 282 -0.24 9.35 -16.31
CA GLY A 282 0.74 10.17 -17.02
C GLY A 282 1.86 10.76 -16.17
N GLN A 283 1.97 10.40 -14.88
CA GLN A 283 2.94 10.96 -13.92
C GLN A 283 4.26 10.17 -13.81
N LEU A 284 4.47 9.19 -14.68
CA LEU A 284 5.69 8.37 -14.70
C LEU A 284 6.93 9.19 -15.07
#